data_d330ea9ca90bf498412e4b4f173b8b02
#
_entry.id   d330ea9ca90bf498412e4b4f173b8b02
#
_cell.length_a   1.000
_cell.length_b   1.000
_cell.length_c   1.000
_cell.angle_alpha   90.00
_cell.angle_beta   90.00
_cell.angle_gamma   90.00
#
_symmetry.space_group_name_H-M   'P 1'
#
loop_
_entity.id
_entity.type
_entity.pdbx_description
1 polymer ?
#
loop_
_entity_poly.entity_id
_entity_poly.type
_entity_poly.pdbx_seq_one_letter_code
_entity_poly.pdbx_strand_id
1 'polypeptide(L)'
;MSVTILPYIDDKTTKQLQERYASSQPLSQVENKTADFQTSLENATRSQKARVVDALIALSDAGISLETLQKLLGGSSSSSVSQAATTASASSSSGGISCPDELESYFQEASAKYDVDINLLKAIAKAESGFDASATSSAGAMGIMQLMPATAKALGISDAYDAHDNIMGGAQVIAQNLKKYNGDISLALAAYNAGSGNVDKYGGIPPFTETQNYVKKVLEYYNNAQA
;
A
#
# COMPACT_ATOMS: atom_id res chain seq x y z
N MET A 1 -13.20 -7.92 -24.40
CA MET A 1 -11.79 -8.16 -24.83
C MET A 1 -10.93 -8.04 -23.58
N SER A 2 -10.43 -9.17 -23.10
CA SER A 2 -9.63 -9.24 -21.88
C SER A 2 -8.19 -8.85 -22.20
N VAL A 3 -7.67 -7.81 -21.56
CA VAL A 3 -6.24 -7.51 -21.61
C VAL A 3 -5.63 -8.02 -20.33
N THR A 4 -5.05 -9.21 -20.40
CA THR A 4 -4.19 -9.74 -19.35
C THR A 4 -2.79 -9.21 -19.61
N ILE A 5 -2.34 -8.23 -18.85
CA ILE A 5 -0.94 -7.82 -18.86
C ILE A 5 -0.28 -8.53 -17.68
N LEU A 6 0.23 -9.75 -17.95
CA LEU A 6 1.27 -10.35 -17.14
C LEU A 6 2.62 -9.95 -17.75
N PRO A 7 3.63 -9.58 -16.94
CA PRO A 7 4.96 -9.34 -17.47
C PRO A 7 5.44 -10.64 -18.14
N TYR A 8 5.76 -10.55 -19.43
CA TYR A 8 6.28 -11.64 -20.22
C TYR A 8 7.68 -11.99 -19.70
N ILE A 9 7.75 -13.04 -18.92
CA ILE A 9 9.02 -13.71 -18.65
C ILE A 9 9.24 -14.67 -19.81
N ASP A 10 10.28 -14.48 -20.61
CA ASP A 10 10.57 -15.33 -21.75
C ASP A 10 10.85 -16.78 -21.30
N ASP A 11 10.53 -17.71 -22.19
CA ASP A 11 10.65 -19.16 -21.95
C ASP A 11 12.08 -19.59 -21.57
N LYS A 12 13.06 -18.82 -21.99
CA LYS A 12 14.49 -19.05 -21.74
C LYS A 12 14.87 -18.71 -20.28
N THR A 13 14.31 -17.62 -19.76
CA THR A 13 14.50 -17.19 -18.37
C THR A 13 13.80 -18.13 -17.40
N THR A 14 12.59 -18.59 -17.75
CA THR A 14 11.83 -19.57 -16.97
C THR A 14 12.59 -20.91 -16.91
N LYS A 15 13.15 -21.36 -18.01
CA LYS A 15 13.93 -22.60 -18.09
C LYS A 15 15.24 -22.53 -17.30
N GLN A 16 15.95 -21.41 -17.36
CA GLN A 16 17.19 -21.18 -16.57
C GLN A 16 16.91 -21.11 -15.06
N LEU A 17 15.79 -20.52 -14.63
CA LEU A 17 15.37 -20.51 -13.24
C LEU A 17 14.99 -21.93 -12.77
N GLN A 18 14.30 -22.69 -13.61
CA GLN A 18 13.92 -24.07 -13.31
C GLN A 18 15.12 -25.00 -13.19
N GLU A 19 16.13 -24.87 -14.07
CA GLU A 19 17.37 -25.65 -14.01
C GLU A 19 18.25 -25.29 -12.81
N ARG A 20 18.29 -24.04 -12.40
CA ARG A 20 19.03 -23.60 -11.19
C ARG A 20 18.36 -24.06 -9.89
N TYR A 21 17.01 -24.15 -9.87
CA TYR A 21 16.27 -24.63 -8.70
C TYR A 21 16.26 -26.17 -8.59
N ALA A 22 16.24 -26.88 -9.71
CA ALA A 22 16.24 -28.34 -9.75
C ALA A 22 17.55 -28.97 -9.27
N SER A 23 18.66 -28.21 -9.29
CA SER A 23 19.98 -28.67 -8.84
C SER A 23 20.24 -28.50 -7.34
N SER A 24 19.35 -27.85 -6.58
CA SER A 24 19.59 -27.47 -5.18
C SER A 24 18.64 -28.04 -4.13
N GLN A 25 17.55 -28.77 -4.53
CA GLN A 25 16.59 -29.33 -3.56
C GLN A 25 15.98 -30.67 -4.08
N PRO A 26 15.69 -31.65 -3.21
CA PRO A 26 14.97 -32.85 -3.61
C PRO A 26 13.54 -32.51 -4.05
N LEU A 27 13.08 -33.10 -5.16
CA LEU A 27 11.80 -32.86 -5.85
C LEU A 27 10.56 -32.86 -4.92
N SER A 28 10.57 -33.66 -3.86
CA SER A 28 9.44 -33.73 -2.88
C SER A 28 9.22 -32.47 -2.06
N GLN A 29 10.23 -31.60 -1.91
CA GLN A 29 10.06 -30.32 -1.18
C GLN A 29 9.60 -29.19 -2.10
N VAL A 30 9.81 -29.30 -3.40
CA VAL A 30 9.37 -28.30 -4.38
C VAL A 30 7.87 -28.43 -4.63
N GLU A 31 7.37 -29.66 -4.73
CA GLU A 31 5.94 -29.94 -4.94
C GLU A 31 5.08 -29.45 -3.75
N ASN A 32 5.53 -29.63 -2.51
CA ASN A 32 4.82 -29.13 -1.34
C ASN A 32 4.78 -27.59 -1.27
N LYS A 33 5.86 -26.91 -1.63
CA LYS A 33 5.89 -25.42 -1.64
C LYS A 33 5.05 -24.82 -2.76
N THR A 34 4.94 -25.50 -3.89
CA THR A 34 4.11 -25.07 -5.01
C THR A 34 2.61 -25.25 -4.68
N ALA A 35 2.26 -26.34 -4.01
CA ALA A 35 0.90 -26.59 -3.52
C ALA A 35 0.48 -25.56 -2.45
N ASP A 36 1.39 -25.21 -1.50
CA ASP A 36 1.16 -24.18 -0.50
C ASP A 36 0.99 -22.79 -1.11
N PHE A 37 1.78 -22.47 -2.14
CA PHE A 37 1.66 -21.20 -2.87
C PHE A 37 0.34 -21.14 -3.65
N GLN A 38 -0.05 -22.20 -4.35
CA GLN A 38 -1.33 -22.24 -5.06
C GLN A 38 -2.51 -22.14 -4.10
N THR A 39 -2.47 -22.84 -2.96
CA THR A 39 -3.51 -22.76 -1.93
C THR A 39 -3.61 -21.36 -1.34
N SER A 40 -2.47 -20.69 -1.14
CA SER A 40 -2.43 -19.30 -0.67
C SER A 40 -2.98 -18.31 -1.70
N LEU A 41 -2.69 -18.53 -2.98
CA LEU A 41 -3.22 -17.73 -4.09
C LEU A 41 -4.73 -17.92 -4.26
N GLU A 42 -5.21 -19.17 -4.16
CA GLU A 42 -6.65 -19.47 -4.22
C GLU A 42 -7.41 -18.88 -3.03
N ASN A 43 -6.83 -18.92 -1.83
CA ASN A 43 -7.42 -18.31 -0.64
C ASN A 43 -7.46 -16.78 -0.72
N ALA A 44 -6.42 -16.15 -1.27
CA ALA A 44 -6.40 -14.71 -1.53
C ALA A 44 -7.47 -14.32 -2.56
N THR A 45 -7.60 -15.07 -3.65
CA THR A 45 -8.63 -14.86 -4.68
C THR A 45 -10.03 -15.10 -4.12
N ARG A 46 -10.19 -16.10 -3.24
CA ARG A 46 -11.46 -16.41 -2.59
C ARG A 46 -11.89 -15.33 -1.62
N SER A 47 -10.95 -14.75 -0.87
CA SER A 47 -11.20 -13.63 0.03
C SER A 47 -11.60 -12.36 -0.74
N GLN A 48 -10.97 -12.07 -1.87
CA GLN A 48 -11.36 -10.96 -2.74
C GLN A 48 -12.75 -11.17 -3.35
N LYS A 49 -13.05 -12.38 -3.82
CA LYS A 49 -14.39 -12.72 -4.32
C LYS A 49 -15.47 -12.59 -3.25
N ALA A 50 -15.19 -13.02 -2.01
CA ALA A 50 -16.12 -12.88 -0.89
C ALA A 50 -16.42 -11.39 -0.60
N ARG A 51 -15.41 -10.53 -0.59
CA ARG A 51 -15.59 -9.07 -0.39
C ARG A 51 -16.39 -8.43 -1.52
N VAL A 52 -16.20 -8.87 -2.77
CA VAL A 52 -17.00 -8.39 -3.92
C VAL A 52 -18.46 -8.85 -3.80
N VAL A 53 -18.70 -10.08 -3.37
CA VAL A 53 -20.06 -10.61 -3.15
C VAL A 53 -20.75 -9.86 -2.00
N ASP A 54 -20.05 -9.62 -0.89
CA ASP A 54 -20.59 -8.86 0.24
C ASP A 54 -20.90 -7.41 -0.16
N ALA A 55 -20.05 -6.76 -0.97
CA ALA A 55 -20.30 -5.44 -1.51
C ALA A 55 -21.51 -5.42 -2.46
N LEU A 56 -21.69 -6.45 -3.30
CA LEU A 56 -22.85 -6.59 -4.19
C LEU A 56 -24.15 -6.83 -3.40
N ILE A 57 -24.11 -7.59 -2.30
CA ILE A 57 -25.25 -7.81 -1.43
C ILE A 57 -25.63 -6.48 -0.73
N ALA A 58 -24.65 -5.74 -0.21
CA ALA A 58 -24.88 -4.44 0.42
C ALA A 58 -25.49 -3.41 -0.55
N LEU A 59 -25.07 -3.43 -1.82
CA LEU A 59 -25.64 -2.60 -2.89
C LEU A 59 -27.07 -3.02 -3.25
N SER A 60 -27.37 -4.32 -3.23
CA SER A 60 -28.72 -4.86 -3.42
C SER A 60 -29.67 -4.47 -2.30
N ASP A 61 -29.21 -4.52 -1.04
CA ASP A 61 -29.96 -4.09 0.13
C ASP A 61 -30.23 -2.56 0.13
N ALA A 62 -29.33 -1.78 -0.51
CA ALA A 62 -29.51 -0.35 -0.74
C ALA A 62 -30.46 -0.02 -1.91
N GLY A 63 -31.09 -1.03 -2.53
CA GLY A 63 -32.08 -0.84 -3.61
C GLY A 63 -31.48 -0.47 -4.98
N ILE A 64 -30.18 -0.67 -5.17
CA ILE A 64 -29.50 -0.41 -6.43
C ILE A 64 -29.59 -1.67 -7.30
N SER A 65 -30.39 -1.61 -8.38
CA SER A 65 -30.57 -2.74 -9.28
C SER A 65 -29.32 -3.00 -10.13
N LEU A 66 -29.13 -4.28 -10.51
CA LEU A 66 -28.03 -4.73 -11.38
C LEU A 66 -28.01 -3.97 -12.73
N GLU A 67 -29.17 -3.55 -13.23
CA GLU A 67 -29.30 -2.73 -14.44
C GLU A 67 -28.72 -1.34 -14.29
N THR A 68 -28.83 -0.74 -13.08
CA THR A 68 -28.25 0.57 -12.79
C THR A 68 -26.72 0.51 -12.75
N LEU A 69 -26.17 -0.58 -12.22
CA LEU A 69 -24.72 -0.83 -12.21
C LEU A 69 -24.17 -1.10 -13.63
N GLN A 70 -24.91 -1.85 -14.46
CA GLN A 70 -24.52 -2.10 -15.85
C GLN A 70 -24.56 -0.82 -16.70
N LYS A 71 -25.49 0.09 -16.40
CA LYS A 71 -25.62 1.39 -17.08
C LYS A 71 -24.48 2.36 -16.69
N LEU A 72 -23.97 2.26 -15.47
CA LEU A 72 -22.82 3.04 -14.99
C LEU A 72 -21.48 2.51 -15.55
N LEU A 73 -21.35 1.21 -15.73
CA LEU A 73 -20.12 0.56 -16.23
C LEU A 73 -20.07 0.42 -17.75
N GLY A 74 -21.19 0.62 -18.46
CA GLY A 74 -21.34 0.35 -19.90
C GLY A 74 -21.53 1.58 -20.78
N GLY A 75 -21.32 2.79 -20.30
CA GLY A 75 -21.57 4.03 -21.06
C GLY A 75 -20.37 4.57 -21.79
N SER A 76 -20.08 4.04 -22.99
CA SER A 76 -19.32 4.77 -24.00
C SER A 76 -20.28 5.55 -24.91
N SER A 77 -19.95 6.81 -25.13
CA SER A 77 -20.34 7.73 -26.22
C SER A 77 -21.23 8.91 -25.88
N SER A 78 -20.55 10.05 -25.96
CA SER A 78 -20.88 11.36 -26.56
C SER A 78 -22.13 12.12 -26.13
N SER A 79 -21.84 13.26 -25.69
CA SER A 79 -22.19 14.65 -26.11
C SER A 79 -22.69 15.51 -24.94
N SER A 80 -21.88 16.56 -24.73
CA SER A 80 -22.23 17.94 -24.35
C SER A 80 -23.57 18.17 -23.62
N VAL A 81 -23.52 18.75 -22.40
CA VAL A 81 -24.17 20.04 -22.10
C VAL A 81 -23.56 20.60 -20.78
N SER A 82 -23.28 21.88 -20.84
CA SER A 82 -22.80 22.76 -19.77
C SER A 82 -23.78 22.92 -18.61
N GLN A 83 -23.19 23.35 -17.51
CA GLN A 83 -23.67 24.22 -16.45
C GLN A 83 -24.05 23.60 -15.10
N ALA A 84 -23.21 23.98 -14.17
CA ALA A 84 -23.48 24.53 -12.85
C ALA A 84 -24.60 23.90 -12.01
N ALA A 85 -24.16 23.20 -10.98
CA ALA A 85 -24.83 23.28 -9.69
C ALA A 85 -23.83 22.93 -8.58
N THR A 86 -23.43 23.96 -7.85
CA THR A 86 -22.97 23.88 -6.46
C THR A 86 -23.98 23.11 -5.64
N THR A 87 -23.58 21.98 -5.03
CA THR A 87 -24.15 21.57 -3.74
C THR A 87 -23.28 20.46 -3.12
N ALA A 88 -22.67 20.81 -2.00
CA ALA A 88 -22.44 20.01 -0.83
C ALA A 88 -22.18 18.51 -1.04
N SER A 89 -20.92 18.13 -1.16
CA SER A 89 -20.48 16.80 -0.77
C SER A 89 -20.75 16.63 0.72
N ALA A 90 -21.73 15.80 1.04
CA ALA A 90 -21.85 15.27 2.39
C ALA A 90 -20.63 14.40 2.63
N SER A 91 -19.63 14.94 3.32
CA SER A 91 -18.56 14.16 3.93
C SER A 91 -19.20 13.24 4.95
N SER A 92 -19.34 11.98 4.62
CA SER A 92 -19.43 10.92 5.61
C SER A 92 -18.12 10.96 6.40
N SER A 93 -18.14 11.55 7.59
CA SER A 93 -17.07 11.54 8.54
C SER A 93 -16.89 10.14 9.11
N SER A 94 -16.28 9.24 8.35
CA SER A 94 -15.55 8.14 8.93
C SER A 94 -14.25 8.75 9.47
N GLY A 95 -13.88 8.45 10.73
CA GLY A 95 -12.80 9.09 11.48
C GLY A 95 -11.38 8.91 10.92
N GLY A 96 -11.19 8.91 9.60
CA GLY A 96 -9.91 8.76 8.92
C GLY A 96 -9.08 10.04 8.85
N ILE A 97 -7.79 9.90 8.58
CA ILE A 97 -6.90 11.05 8.32
C ILE A 97 -7.24 11.62 6.95
N SER A 98 -7.65 12.89 6.92
CA SER A 98 -7.84 13.62 5.67
C SER A 98 -6.50 13.88 5.00
N CYS A 99 -6.40 13.57 3.71
CA CYS A 99 -5.29 13.93 2.84
C CYS A 99 -5.84 14.66 1.60
N PRO A 100 -5.00 15.27 0.76
CA PRO A 100 -5.43 15.81 -0.54
C PRO A 100 -6.13 14.73 -1.37
N ASP A 101 -7.26 15.09 -2.01
CA ASP A 101 -8.12 14.15 -2.74
C ASP A 101 -7.35 13.40 -3.85
N GLU A 102 -6.37 14.06 -4.47
CA GLU A 102 -5.49 13.50 -5.50
C GLU A 102 -4.60 12.36 -4.98
N LEU A 103 -4.31 12.30 -3.68
CA LEU A 103 -3.47 11.26 -3.07
C LEU A 103 -4.28 10.08 -2.53
N GLU A 104 -5.60 10.25 -2.36
CA GLU A 104 -6.46 9.24 -1.75
C GLU A 104 -6.37 7.89 -2.47
N SER A 105 -6.45 7.91 -3.81
CA SER A 105 -6.35 6.70 -4.62
C SER A 105 -4.99 5.99 -4.51
N TYR A 106 -3.90 6.75 -4.34
CA TYR A 106 -2.56 6.19 -4.18
C TYR A 106 -2.39 5.50 -2.83
N PHE A 107 -2.96 6.09 -1.76
CA PHE A 107 -2.98 5.44 -0.43
C PHE A 107 -3.85 4.18 -0.42
N GLN A 108 -4.99 4.18 -1.11
CA GLN A 108 -5.84 3.00 -1.24
C GLN A 108 -5.13 1.88 -1.99
N GLU A 109 -4.48 2.20 -3.12
CA GLU A 109 -3.70 1.23 -3.88
C GLU A 109 -2.54 0.65 -3.05
N ALA A 110 -1.78 1.51 -2.38
CA ALA A 110 -0.66 1.10 -1.54
C ALA A 110 -1.10 0.21 -0.37
N SER A 111 -2.19 0.59 0.31
CA SER A 111 -2.81 -0.19 1.39
C SER A 111 -3.21 -1.58 0.92
N ALA A 112 -3.91 -1.67 -0.22
CA ALA A 112 -4.37 -2.93 -0.79
C ALA A 112 -3.20 -3.82 -1.24
N LYS A 113 -2.14 -3.22 -1.83
CA LYS A 113 -1.00 -3.96 -2.38
C LYS A 113 -0.09 -4.53 -1.29
N TYR A 114 0.14 -3.78 -0.23
CA TYR A 114 1.11 -4.14 0.80
C TYR A 114 0.47 -4.64 2.10
N ASP A 115 -0.86 -4.71 2.17
CA ASP A 115 -1.64 -5.13 3.35
C ASP A 115 -1.29 -4.30 4.59
N VAL A 116 -1.27 -2.97 4.43
CA VAL A 116 -1.02 -1.99 5.50
C VAL A 116 -2.24 -1.10 5.66
N ASP A 117 -2.65 -0.86 6.91
CA ASP A 117 -3.77 0.03 7.21
C ASP A 117 -3.56 1.40 6.57
N ILE A 118 -4.55 1.87 5.81
CA ILE A 118 -4.51 3.13 5.08
C ILE A 118 -4.31 4.34 6.02
N ASN A 119 -4.89 4.30 7.24
CA ASN A 119 -4.72 5.34 8.22
C ASN A 119 -3.28 5.35 8.78
N LEU A 120 -2.63 4.20 8.88
CA LEU A 120 -1.21 4.14 9.24
C LEU A 120 -0.34 4.77 8.16
N LEU A 121 -0.58 4.47 6.88
CA LEU A 121 0.15 5.10 5.78
C LEU A 121 -0.02 6.62 5.76
N LYS A 122 -1.27 7.09 5.92
CA LYS A 122 -1.58 8.52 5.99
C LYS A 122 -0.97 9.19 7.23
N ALA A 123 -0.94 8.51 8.38
CA ALA A 123 -0.31 9.02 9.60
C ALA A 123 1.19 9.23 9.40
N ILE A 124 1.87 8.28 8.75
CA ILE A 124 3.28 8.40 8.37
C ILE A 124 3.48 9.58 7.44
N ALA A 125 2.77 9.65 6.32
CA ALA A 125 2.90 10.74 5.35
C ALA A 125 2.64 12.13 5.96
N LYS A 126 1.63 12.23 6.85
CA LYS A 126 1.34 13.45 7.61
C LYS A 126 2.49 13.83 8.55
N ALA A 127 3.14 12.86 9.19
CA ALA A 127 4.25 13.10 10.09
C ALA A 127 5.52 13.49 9.33
N GLU A 128 5.77 12.88 8.17
CA GLU A 128 6.98 13.06 7.35
C GLU A 128 7.00 14.41 6.64
N SER A 129 5.98 14.73 5.88
CA SER A 129 5.95 15.90 5.00
C SER A 129 4.69 16.76 5.12
N GLY A 130 3.65 16.28 5.84
CA GLY A 130 2.33 16.89 5.76
C GLY A 130 1.67 16.73 4.39
N PHE A 131 2.01 15.66 3.67
CA PHE A 131 1.56 15.34 2.30
C PHE A 131 2.21 16.19 1.18
N ASP A 132 3.35 16.82 1.42
CA ASP A 132 4.06 17.60 0.42
C ASP A 132 4.96 16.69 -0.43
N ALA A 133 4.59 16.51 -1.71
CA ALA A 133 5.37 15.71 -2.66
C ALA A 133 6.73 16.33 -3.00
N SER A 134 6.89 17.63 -2.83
CA SER A 134 8.14 18.36 -3.12
C SER A 134 9.09 18.44 -1.92
N ALA A 135 8.68 17.93 -0.76
CA ALA A 135 9.44 18.05 0.47
C ALA A 135 10.82 17.39 0.38
N THR A 136 11.83 18.09 0.87
CA THR A 136 13.19 17.55 1.02
C THR A 136 13.71 17.89 2.40
N SER A 137 14.12 16.88 3.17
CA SER A 137 14.71 17.10 4.48
C SER A 137 16.18 17.56 4.39
N SER A 138 16.71 18.09 5.48
CA SER A 138 18.14 18.43 5.59
C SER A 138 19.07 17.21 5.42
N ALA A 139 18.59 16.01 5.69
CA ALA A 139 19.29 14.74 5.49
C ALA A 139 19.14 14.20 4.05
N GLY A 140 18.34 14.86 3.20
CA GLY A 140 18.11 14.45 1.82
C GLY A 140 17.01 13.42 1.62
N ALA A 141 16.12 13.22 2.60
CA ALA A 141 14.91 12.43 2.41
C ALA A 141 13.92 13.19 1.52
N MET A 142 13.19 12.48 0.65
CA MET A 142 12.44 13.08 -0.46
C MET A 142 10.97 12.65 -0.47
N GLY A 143 10.09 13.58 -0.83
CA GLY A 143 8.69 13.36 -1.16
C GLY A 143 7.78 13.15 0.04
N ILE A 144 6.56 12.70 -0.25
CA ILE A 144 5.45 12.57 0.72
C ILE A 144 5.81 11.71 1.93
N MET A 145 6.46 10.58 1.70
CA MET A 145 6.84 9.62 2.75
C MET A 145 8.33 9.67 3.09
N GLN A 146 9.05 10.72 2.67
CA GLN A 146 10.42 11.02 3.01
C GLN A 146 11.37 9.82 2.81
N LEU A 147 11.42 9.31 1.59
CA LEU A 147 12.35 8.23 1.26
C LEU A 147 13.78 8.75 1.14
N MET A 148 14.72 8.09 1.81
CA MET A 148 16.15 8.35 1.59
C MET A 148 16.57 7.94 0.17
N PRO A 149 17.52 8.64 -0.48
CA PRO A 149 17.97 8.34 -1.84
C PRO A 149 18.41 6.87 -2.03
N ALA A 150 19.09 6.31 -1.04
CA ALA A 150 19.50 4.90 -1.07
C ALA A 150 18.31 3.94 -1.04
N THR A 151 17.27 4.28 -0.26
CA THR A 151 16.03 3.49 -0.18
C THR A 151 15.26 3.58 -1.49
N ALA A 152 15.05 4.77 -2.03
CA ALA A 152 14.37 4.96 -3.32
C ALA A 152 15.06 4.16 -4.43
N LYS A 153 16.39 4.25 -4.50
CA LYS A 153 17.20 3.45 -5.46
C LYS A 153 17.04 1.94 -5.27
N ALA A 154 17.07 1.47 -4.03
CA ALA A 154 16.90 0.03 -3.73
C ALA A 154 15.51 -0.49 -4.10
N LEU A 155 14.48 0.37 -4.05
CA LEU A 155 13.11 0.08 -4.47
C LEU A 155 12.88 0.24 -5.98
N GLY A 156 13.88 0.72 -6.74
CA GLY A 156 13.76 0.97 -8.17
C GLY A 156 12.98 2.22 -8.53
N ILE A 157 12.80 3.15 -7.58
CA ILE A 157 12.11 4.42 -7.79
C ILE A 157 13.06 5.37 -8.49
N SER A 158 12.66 5.84 -9.68
CA SER A 158 13.47 6.75 -10.51
C SER A 158 13.29 8.20 -10.12
N ASP A 159 12.08 8.58 -9.70
CA ASP A 159 11.74 9.92 -9.20
C ASP A 159 11.05 9.79 -7.83
N ALA A 160 11.76 10.14 -6.78
CA ALA A 160 11.23 10.09 -5.42
C ALA A 160 10.30 11.27 -5.08
N TYR A 161 10.12 12.24 -6.00
CA TYR A 161 9.13 13.31 -5.89
C TYR A 161 7.82 12.98 -6.62
N ASP A 162 7.78 11.90 -7.42
CA ASP A 162 6.53 11.37 -7.91
C ASP A 162 5.70 10.84 -6.75
N ALA A 163 4.49 11.39 -6.58
CA ALA A 163 3.63 11.12 -5.42
C ALA A 163 3.23 9.66 -5.31
N HIS A 164 2.87 9.04 -6.46
CA HIS A 164 2.46 7.64 -6.50
C HIS A 164 3.64 6.72 -6.13
N ASP A 165 4.77 6.87 -6.80
CA ASP A 165 5.94 6.02 -6.58
C ASP A 165 6.48 6.17 -5.15
N ASN A 166 6.44 7.39 -4.60
CA ASN A 166 6.88 7.68 -3.24
C ASN A 166 5.98 7.02 -2.20
N ILE A 167 4.65 7.12 -2.34
CA ILE A 167 3.68 6.48 -1.44
C ILE A 167 3.82 4.96 -1.53
N MET A 168 3.93 4.40 -2.72
CA MET A 168 4.13 2.96 -2.93
C MET A 168 5.42 2.47 -2.28
N GLY A 169 6.50 3.21 -2.43
CA GLY A 169 7.79 2.89 -1.81
C GLY A 169 7.76 2.96 -0.29
N GLY A 170 7.17 4.02 0.26
CA GLY A 170 6.99 4.16 1.71
C GLY A 170 6.14 3.05 2.31
N ALA A 171 5.04 2.69 1.63
CA ALA A 171 4.19 1.57 2.02
C ALA A 171 4.94 0.24 2.01
N GLN A 172 5.78 0.01 1.01
CA GLN A 172 6.63 -1.19 0.96
C GLN A 172 7.62 -1.24 2.13
N VAL A 173 8.24 -0.12 2.49
CA VAL A 173 9.18 -0.05 3.62
C VAL A 173 8.48 -0.36 4.94
N ILE A 174 7.34 0.28 5.21
CA ILE A 174 6.62 0.04 6.47
C ILE A 174 6.05 -1.39 6.53
N ALA A 175 5.58 -1.96 5.42
CA ALA A 175 5.13 -3.35 5.36
C ALA A 175 6.27 -4.34 5.70
N GLN A 176 7.47 -4.11 5.16
CA GLN A 176 8.65 -4.91 5.48
C GLN A 176 9.02 -4.83 6.97
N ASN A 177 8.93 -3.63 7.56
CA ASN A 177 9.20 -3.42 8.98
C ASN A 177 8.12 -4.10 9.84
N LEU A 178 6.84 -3.97 9.51
CA LEU A 178 5.75 -4.66 10.21
C LEU A 178 5.96 -6.17 10.20
N LYS A 179 6.30 -6.73 9.04
CA LYS A 179 6.61 -8.15 8.93
C LYS A 179 7.81 -8.55 9.78
N LYS A 180 8.88 -7.75 9.79
CA LYS A 180 10.10 -8.01 10.56
C LYS A 180 9.85 -8.01 12.06
N TYR A 181 8.99 -7.13 12.54
CA TYR A 181 8.68 -6.97 13.98
C TYR A 181 7.34 -7.58 14.37
N ASN A 182 6.86 -8.62 13.65
CA ASN A 182 5.66 -9.40 13.98
C ASN A 182 4.39 -8.55 14.19
N GLY A 183 4.23 -7.47 13.43
CA GLY A 183 3.09 -6.56 13.50
C GLY A 183 3.19 -5.48 14.57
N ASP A 184 4.30 -5.39 15.32
CA ASP A 184 4.50 -4.30 16.29
C ASP A 184 4.69 -2.97 15.55
N ILE A 185 3.64 -2.15 15.55
CA ILE A 185 3.61 -0.85 14.87
C ILE A 185 4.67 0.09 15.44
N SER A 186 4.89 0.09 16.75
CA SER A 186 5.86 0.99 17.40
C SER A 186 7.29 0.69 16.96
N LEU A 187 7.65 -0.60 16.90
CA LEU A 187 8.97 -1.04 16.41
C LEU A 187 9.11 -0.81 14.90
N ALA A 188 8.04 -1.04 14.13
CA ALA A 188 8.04 -0.81 12.68
C ALA A 188 8.24 0.68 12.34
N LEU A 189 7.60 1.59 13.08
CA LEU A 189 7.77 3.04 12.96
C LEU A 189 9.17 3.48 13.39
N ALA A 190 9.69 2.93 14.49
CA ALA A 190 11.06 3.21 14.92
C ALA A 190 12.09 2.78 13.86
N ALA A 191 11.85 1.62 13.22
CA ALA A 191 12.69 1.14 12.12
C ALA A 191 12.55 1.97 10.85
N TYR A 192 11.36 2.52 10.57
CA TYR A 192 11.13 3.43 9.47
C TYR A 192 12.00 4.70 9.59
N ASN A 193 12.00 5.31 10.77
CA ASN A 193 12.76 6.54 11.04
C ASN A 193 14.26 6.30 11.29
N ALA A 194 14.60 5.38 12.17
CA ALA A 194 15.99 5.17 12.61
C ALA A 194 16.73 4.07 11.84
N GLY A 195 16.03 3.30 11.01
CA GLY A 195 16.54 2.09 10.38
C GLY A 195 16.46 0.85 11.29
N SER A 196 16.13 -0.28 10.69
CA SER A 196 15.94 -1.55 11.42
C SER A 196 17.20 -2.02 12.16
N GLY A 197 18.41 -1.69 11.65
CA GLY A 197 19.66 -2.02 12.33
C GLY A 197 19.81 -1.38 13.70
N ASN A 198 19.29 -0.15 13.88
CA ASN A 198 19.30 0.49 15.21
C ASN A 198 18.26 -0.16 16.14
N VAL A 199 17.06 -0.47 15.65
CA VAL A 199 16.05 -1.18 16.46
C VAL A 199 16.57 -2.52 16.93
N ASP A 200 17.22 -3.30 16.07
CA ASP A 200 17.83 -4.58 16.40
C ASP A 200 18.97 -4.42 17.44
N LYS A 201 19.83 -3.42 17.24
CA LYS A 201 20.96 -3.14 18.14
C LYS A 201 20.52 -2.80 19.55
N TYR A 202 19.43 -2.04 19.71
CA TYR A 202 18.93 -1.62 21.00
C TYR A 202 17.86 -2.57 21.57
N GLY A 203 17.43 -3.57 20.81
CA GLY A 203 16.39 -4.51 21.22
C GLY A 203 15.01 -3.86 21.42
N GLY A 204 14.75 -2.73 20.74
CA GLY A 204 13.54 -1.93 20.89
C GLY A 204 13.67 -0.56 20.23
N ILE A 205 12.80 0.39 20.62
CA ILE A 205 12.88 1.77 20.15
C ILE A 205 14.22 2.38 20.62
N PRO A 206 15.09 2.82 19.70
CA PRO A 206 16.37 3.39 20.06
C PRO A 206 16.22 4.62 20.97
N PRO A 207 17.17 4.90 21.87
CA PRO A 207 17.10 6.06 22.75
C PRO A 207 17.48 7.36 22.04
N PHE A 208 17.00 7.51 20.80
CA PHE A 208 17.14 8.72 20.01
C PHE A 208 15.88 9.58 20.20
N THR A 209 16.05 10.80 20.69
CA THR A 209 14.93 11.73 20.94
C THR A 209 14.06 11.92 19.70
N GLU A 210 14.69 12.03 18.52
CA GLU A 210 13.98 12.15 17.25
C GLU A 210 13.07 10.95 17.01
N THR A 211 13.61 9.73 17.10
CA THR A 211 12.85 8.50 16.83
C THR A 211 11.73 8.29 17.84
N GLN A 212 11.98 8.55 19.13
CA GLN A 212 10.96 8.45 20.17
C GLN A 212 9.80 9.44 19.94
N ASN A 213 10.11 10.68 19.56
CA ASN A 213 9.11 11.70 19.23
C ASN A 213 8.36 11.34 17.94
N TYR A 214 9.05 10.80 16.95
CA TYR A 214 8.46 10.34 15.71
C TYR A 214 7.42 9.25 15.92
N VAL A 215 7.80 8.19 16.63
CA VAL A 215 6.88 7.08 16.95
C VAL A 215 5.64 7.60 17.67
N LYS A 216 5.84 8.45 18.70
CA LYS A 216 4.72 9.04 19.44
C LYS A 216 3.80 9.88 18.54
N LYS A 217 4.37 10.73 17.69
CA LYS A 217 3.62 11.61 16.78
C LYS A 217 2.79 10.81 15.78
N VAL A 218 3.37 9.75 15.15
CA VAL A 218 2.65 8.93 14.17
C VAL A 218 1.54 8.14 14.85
N LEU A 219 1.81 7.53 16.01
CA LEU A 219 0.79 6.81 16.78
C LEU A 219 -0.37 7.72 17.22
N GLU A 220 -0.08 8.96 17.59
CA GLU A 220 -1.12 9.95 17.93
C GLU A 220 -2.04 10.21 16.72
N TYR A 221 -1.47 10.45 15.53
CA TYR A 221 -2.27 10.62 14.31
C TYR A 221 -3.08 9.37 13.97
N TYR A 222 -2.46 8.20 14.07
CA TYR A 222 -3.09 6.93 13.75
C TYR A 222 -4.24 6.60 14.68
N ASN A 223 -4.04 6.72 16.00
CA ASN A 223 -5.08 6.43 17.00
C ASN A 223 -6.26 7.40 16.92
N ASN A 224 -6.00 8.69 16.64
CA ASN A 224 -7.05 9.68 16.45
C ASN A 224 -7.91 9.42 15.21
N ALA A 225 -7.39 8.71 14.23
CA ALA A 225 -8.12 8.31 13.03
C ALA A 225 -8.97 7.04 13.22
N GLN A 226 -8.79 6.34 14.32
CA GLN A 226 -9.52 5.12 14.66
C GLN A 226 -10.66 5.38 15.68
N ALA A 227 -10.72 6.58 16.23
CA ALA A 227 -11.72 6.99 17.22
C ALA A 227 -12.99 7.55 16.55
#